data_96db541cdec3ecab232eaf03f7660588
#
_entry.id   96db541cdec3ecab232eaf03f7660588
#
_cell.length_a   1.000
_cell.length_b   1.000
_cell.length_c   1.000
_cell.angle_alpha   90.00
_cell.angle_beta   90.00
_cell.angle_gamma   90.00
#
_symmetry.space_group_name_H-M   'P 1'
#
loop_
_entity.id
_entity.type
_entity.pdbx_description
1 polymer ?
#
loop_
_entity_poly.entity_id
_entity_poly.type
_entity_poly.pdbx_seq_one_letter_code
_entity_poly.pdbx_strand_id
1 'polypeptide(L)' 'MLEYHFQCPHCWQTISMLLDPSVSTDYIEDCEVCCNPIQINVVFEEQSLLSFEANSIEQ' A
#
# COMPACT_ATOMS: atom_id res chain seq x y z
N MET A 1 14.62 -0.41 -1.30
CA MET A 1 13.19 -0.17 -1.10
C MET A 1 12.58 0.43 -2.35
N LEU A 2 11.33 0.07 -2.61
CA LEU A 2 10.61 0.51 -3.80
C LEU A 2 9.55 1.54 -3.40
N GLU A 3 9.58 2.70 -4.02
CA GLU A 3 8.51 3.68 -3.84
C GLU A 3 7.38 3.38 -4.82
N TYR A 4 6.17 3.23 -4.29
CA TYR A 4 5.00 2.89 -5.08
C TYR A 4 3.93 3.98 -4.91
N HIS A 5 3.43 4.49 -6.03
CA HIS A 5 2.38 5.52 -6.04
C HIS A 5 1.04 4.89 -6.32
N PHE A 6 0.04 5.26 -5.54
CA PHE A 6 -1.32 4.74 -5.73
C PHE A 6 -2.33 5.75 -5.19
N GLN A 7 -3.59 5.55 -5.53
CA GLN A 7 -4.66 6.41 -5.04
C GLN A 7 -5.23 5.86 -3.73
N CYS A 8 -5.37 6.73 -2.74
CA CYS A 8 -5.99 6.38 -1.47
C CYS A 8 -7.45 6.00 -1.71
N PRO A 9 -7.92 4.84 -1.20
CA PRO A 9 -9.31 4.44 -1.40
C PRO A 9 -10.32 5.24 -0.57
N HIS A 10 -9.85 6.13 0.30
CA HIS A 10 -10.71 7.00 1.09
C HIS A 10 -10.89 8.39 0.47
N CYS A 11 -9.78 9.02 0.11
CA CYS A 11 -9.80 10.42 -0.35
C CYS A 11 -9.43 10.58 -1.82
N TRP A 12 -9.03 9.49 -2.48
CA TRP A 12 -8.68 9.46 -3.90
C TRP A 12 -7.50 10.34 -4.30
N GLN A 13 -6.71 10.78 -3.32
CA GLN A 13 -5.49 11.50 -3.59
C GLN A 13 -4.35 10.53 -3.89
N THR A 14 -3.47 10.92 -4.80
CA THR A 14 -2.30 10.11 -5.10
C THR A 14 -1.32 10.21 -3.93
N ILE A 15 -0.98 9.08 -3.36
CA ILE A 15 -0.02 8.98 -2.27
C ILE A 15 1.07 7.96 -2.66
N SER A 16 2.15 7.96 -1.92
CA SER A 16 3.22 7.01 -2.15
C SER A 16 3.64 6.36 -0.83
N MET A 17 4.19 5.18 -0.94
CA MET A 17 4.78 4.52 0.22
C MET A 17 5.94 3.67 -0.21
N LEU A 18 6.81 3.35 0.75
CA LEU A 18 7.97 2.52 0.51
C LEU A 18 7.61 1.05 0.75
N LEU A 19 7.91 0.23 -0.22
CA LEU A 19 7.68 -1.21 -0.15
C LEU A 19 9.02 -1.93 -0.10
N ASP A 20 9.08 -3.00 0.69
CA ASP A 20 10.26 -3.84 0.77
C ASP A 20 10.09 -5.03 -0.17
N PRO A 21 10.85 -5.10 -1.27
CA PRO A 21 10.68 -6.18 -2.26
C PRO A 21 11.11 -7.55 -1.74
N SER A 22 11.73 -7.62 -0.59
CA SER A 22 12.12 -8.91 -0.02
C SER A 22 11.00 -9.51 0.85
N VAL A 23 9.89 -8.80 1.05
CA VAL A 23 8.80 -9.25 1.92
C VAL A 23 7.48 -9.21 1.18
N SER A 24 6.81 -10.37 1.12
CA SER A 24 5.43 -10.46 0.65
C SER A 24 4.54 -10.53 1.89
N THR A 25 3.71 -9.51 2.11
CA THR A 25 2.91 -9.45 3.32
C THR A 25 1.71 -8.52 3.14
N ASP A 26 0.79 -8.62 4.08
CA ASP A 26 -0.31 -7.67 4.22
C ASP A 26 -0.10 -6.88 5.50
N TYR A 27 -0.44 -5.62 5.46
CA TYR A 27 -0.31 -4.74 6.61
C TYR A 27 -1.24 -3.55 6.48
N ILE A 28 -1.36 -2.79 7.55
CA ILE A 28 -2.23 -1.61 7.57
C ILE A 28 -1.36 -0.37 7.68
N GLU A 29 -1.57 0.56 6.74
CA GLU A 29 -0.92 1.86 6.73
C GLU A 29 -1.95 2.96 6.72
N ASP A 30 -1.61 4.09 7.34
CA ASP A 30 -2.49 5.24 7.32
C ASP A 30 -2.21 6.10 6.09
N CYS A 31 -3.29 6.64 5.52
CA CYS A 31 -3.15 7.60 4.43
C CYS A 31 -2.50 8.87 4.96
N GLU A 32 -1.53 9.41 4.23
CA GLU A 32 -0.83 10.62 4.64
C GLU A 32 -1.66 11.89 4.46
N VAL A 33 -2.79 11.81 3.77
CA VAL A 33 -3.66 12.95 3.50
C VAL A 33 -4.87 12.95 4.41
N CYS A 34 -5.62 11.86 4.44
CA CYS A 34 -6.85 11.78 5.22
C CYS A 34 -6.70 11.04 6.55
N CYS A 35 -5.56 10.42 6.79
CA CYS A 35 -5.23 9.70 8.02
C CYS A 35 -6.16 8.53 8.33
N ASN A 36 -6.81 7.98 7.31
CA ASN A 36 -7.65 6.81 7.46
C ASN A 36 -6.86 5.53 7.18
N PRO A 37 -7.18 4.43 7.86
CA PRO A 37 -6.44 3.19 7.68
C PRO A 37 -6.72 2.56 6.33
N ILE A 38 -5.65 2.05 5.72
CA ILE A 38 -5.71 1.35 4.43
C ILE A 38 -5.08 -0.02 4.63
N GLN A 39 -5.78 -1.06 4.23
CA GLN A 39 -5.21 -2.39 4.23
C GLN A 39 -4.43 -2.60 2.94
N ILE A 40 -3.14 -2.88 3.07
CA ILE A 40 -2.23 -3.06 1.96
C ILE A 40 -1.87 -4.53 1.85
N ASN A 41 -2.04 -5.07 0.64
CA ASN A 41 -1.61 -6.43 0.33
C ASN A 41 -0.62 -6.37 -0.80
N VAL A 42 0.58 -6.89 -0.57
CA VAL A 42 1.63 -6.91 -1.58
C VAL A 42 2.16 -8.32 -1.75
N VAL A 43 2.43 -8.68 -3.00
CA VAL A 43 3.06 -9.95 -3.32
C VAL A 43 4.27 -9.67 -4.20
N PHE A 44 5.43 -10.10 -3.73
CA PHE A 44 6.68 -10.00 -4.48
C PHE A 44 7.20 -11.39 -4.80
N GLU A 45 7.81 -11.53 -5.95
CA GLU A 45 8.54 -12.74 -6.34
C GLU A 45 9.81 -12.32 -7.03
N GLU A 46 10.95 -12.87 -6.59
CA GLU A 46 12.27 -12.52 -7.12
C GLU A 46 12.52 -11.02 -7.14
N GLN A 47 12.09 -10.34 -6.07
CA GLN A 47 12.20 -8.89 -5.90
C GLN A 47 11.38 -8.09 -6.92
N SER A 48 10.42 -8.74 -7.57
CA SER A 48 9.49 -8.08 -8.50
C SER A 48 8.10 -8.03 -7.90
N LEU A 49 7.44 -6.90 -8.05
CA LEU A 49 6.08 -6.73 -7.56
C LEU A 49 5.11 -7.44 -8.48
N LEU A 50 4.47 -8.50 -7.99
CA LEU A 50 3.45 -9.24 -8.74
C LEU A 50 2.06 -8.68 -8.53
N SER A 51 1.74 -8.26 -7.32
CA SER A 51 0.39 -7.82 -6.99
C SER A 51 0.42 -6.75 -5.92
N PHE A 52 -0.45 -5.77 -6.05
CA PHE A 52 -0.63 -4.72 -5.06
C PHE A 52 -2.12 -4.43 -4.94
N GLU A 53 -2.61 -4.43 -3.71
CA GLU A 53 -3.98 -4.05 -3.41
C GLU A 53 -3.99 -3.08 -2.24
N ALA A 54 -4.82 -2.05 -2.36
CA ALA A 54 -5.08 -1.10 -1.30
C ALA A 54 -6.58 -1.02 -1.08
N ASN A 55 -7.03 -1.42 0.10
CA ASN A 55 -8.45 -1.48 0.42
C ASN A 55 -8.76 -0.55 1.59
N SER A 56 -9.89 0.16 1.48
CA SER A 56 -10.35 0.99 2.58
C SER A 56 -10.94 0.09 3.67
N ILE A 57 -10.55 0.35 4.91
CA ILE A 57 -11.09 -0.35 6.07
C ILE A 57 -11.53 0.66 7.11
N GLU A 58 -12.46 0.25 7.93
CA GLU A 58 -12.94 1.05 9.06
C GLU A 58 -12.52 0.38 10.36
N GLN A 59 -12.05 1.19 11.28
CA GLN A 59 -11.69 0.73 12.62
C GLN A 59 -12.62 1.31 13.67
#